data_4ede69c84f3731321063fb0c2353f1dc
#
_entry.id   4ede69c84f3731321063fb0c2353f1dc
#
_cell.length_a   1.000
_cell.length_b   1.000
_cell.length_c   1.000
_cell.angle_alpha   90.00
_cell.angle_beta   90.00
_cell.angle_gamma   90.00
#
_symmetry.space_group_name_H-M   'P 1'
#
loop_
_entity.id
_entity.type
_entity.pdbx_description
1 polymer ?
#
loop_
_entity_poly.entity_id
_entity_poly.type
_entity_poly.pdbx_seq_one_letter_code
_entity_poly.pdbx_strand_id
1 'polypeptide(L)'
;MAPKTFTAQLSDIADLTVEAIEYTMRQSISDVLVGAQTTQTGFGQGATSFVEGKIPVDSSDLLKSLTVDGAEGEKAYVVAIAGMEIGDTMEFAWTMPYAMRIENGFTGTDELGRTYNMPGRFFVTRNAEKFPDHVKKRANEVRR
;
A
#
# COMPACT_ATOMS: atom_id res chain seq x y z
N MET A 1 -6.26 21.04 2.59
CA MET A 1 -6.93 20.64 3.84
C MET A 1 -5.92 19.95 4.74
N ALA A 2 -5.85 20.35 5.99
CA ALA A 2 -4.94 19.74 6.95
C ALA A 2 -5.31 18.27 7.19
N PRO A 3 -4.34 17.39 7.40
CA PRO A 3 -4.63 15.99 7.77
C PRO A 3 -5.44 15.96 9.07
N LYS A 4 -6.39 15.02 9.14
CA LYS A 4 -7.17 14.82 10.36
C LYS A 4 -6.34 14.11 11.42
N THR A 5 -6.56 14.48 12.68
CA THR A 5 -6.01 13.74 13.81
C THR A 5 -6.69 12.37 13.93
N PHE A 6 -6.08 11.46 14.67
CA PHE A 6 -6.67 10.16 14.97
C PHE A 6 -8.07 10.29 15.61
N THR A 7 -8.23 11.23 16.53
CA THR A 7 -9.53 11.47 17.18
C THR A 7 -10.59 11.90 16.18
N ALA A 8 -10.24 12.80 15.24
CA ALA A 8 -11.18 13.23 14.21
C ALA A 8 -11.57 12.09 13.29
N GLN A 9 -10.63 11.20 12.95
CA GLN A 9 -10.89 10.01 12.14
C GLN A 9 -11.84 9.05 12.86
N LEU A 10 -11.67 8.86 14.17
CA LEU A 10 -12.59 8.05 14.97
C LEU A 10 -13.99 8.66 14.99
N SER A 11 -14.09 9.98 15.10
CA SER A 11 -15.39 10.68 15.07
C SER A 11 -16.13 10.46 13.76
N ASP A 12 -15.40 10.33 12.65
CA ASP A 12 -16.01 10.08 11.33
C ASP A 12 -16.71 8.72 11.25
N ILE A 13 -16.38 7.76 12.14
CA ILE A 13 -16.96 6.42 12.12
C ILE A 13 -17.69 6.05 13.41
N ALA A 14 -17.67 6.92 14.43
CA ALA A 14 -18.16 6.60 15.77
C ALA A 14 -19.69 6.30 15.83
N ASP A 15 -20.45 6.79 14.86
CA ASP A 15 -21.90 6.58 14.78
C ASP A 15 -22.32 5.36 13.95
N LEU A 16 -21.34 4.60 13.47
CA LEU A 16 -21.59 3.41 12.65
C LEU A 16 -21.81 2.16 13.52
N THR A 17 -22.52 1.18 12.97
CA THR A 17 -22.63 -0.14 13.60
C THR A 17 -21.30 -0.87 13.54
N VAL A 18 -21.14 -1.92 14.35
CA VAL A 18 -19.94 -2.76 14.34
C VAL A 18 -19.67 -3.32 12.94
N GLU A 19 -20.69 -3.82 12.27
CA GLU A 19 -20.58 -4.36 10.91
C GLU A 19 -20.15 -3.27 9.92
N ALA A 20 -20.72 -2.08 10.06
CA ALA A 20 -20.34 -0.96 9.19
C ALA A 20 -18.91 -0.48 9.45
N ILE A 21 -18.47 -0.49 10.70
CA ILE A 21 -17.09 -0.16 11.05
C ILE A 21 -16.13 -1.19 10.45
N GLU A 22 -16.43 -2.48 10.62
CA GLU A 22 -15.60 -3.55 10.03
C GLU A 22 -15.52 -3.45 8.51
N TYR A 23 -16.65 -3.23 7.85
CA TYR A 23 -16.70 -3.01 6.41
C TYR A 23 -15.80 -1.83 6.02
N THR A 24 -15.97 -0.70 6.70
CA THR A 24 -15.20 0.51 6.42
C THR A 24 -13.69 0.26 6.55
N MET A 25 -13.27 -0.41 7.63
CA MET A 25 -11.86 -0.70 7.86
C MET A 25 -11.30 -1.69 6.83
N ARG A 26 -12.03 -2.77 6.57
CA ARG A 26 -11.59 -3.77 5.58
C ARG A 26 -11.44 -3.15 4.19
N GLN A 27 -12.43 -2.40 3.76
CA GLN A 27 -12.40 -1.78 2.44
C GLN A 27 -11.32 -0.71 2.34
N SER A 28 -11.12 0.08 3.39
CA SER A 28 -10.11 1.13 3.40
C SER A 28 -8.68 0.56 3.32
N ILE A 29 -8.41 -0.50 4.09
CA ILE A 29 -7.12 -1.18 4.04
C ILE A 29 -6.93 -1.85 2.68
N SER A 30 -7.97 -2.49 2.16
CA SER A 30 -7.95 -3.10 0.83
C SER A 30 -7.64 -2.06 -0.25
N ASP A 31 -8.25 -0.87 -0.17
CA ASP A 31 -7.99 0.21 -1.13
C ASP A 31 -6.50 0.62 -1.15
N VAL A 32 -5.87 0.69 0.03
CA VAL A 32 -4.44 0.98 0.13
C VAL A 32 -3.61 -0.12 -0.54
N LEU A 33 -3.91 -1.37 -0.25
CA LEU A 33 -3.16 -2.51 -0.81
C LEU A 33 -3.39 -2.69 -2.31
N VAL A 34 -4.61 -2.49 -2.77
CA VAL A 34 -4.90 -2.50 -4.21
C VAL A 34 -4.09 -1.43 -4.92
N GLY A 35 -4.04 -0.22 -4.36
CA GLY A 35 -3.22 0.85 -4.91
C GLY A 35 -1.72 0.51 -4.92
N ALA A 36 -1.21 0.00 -3.81
CA ALA A 36 0.20 -0.35 -3.67
C ALA A 36 0.61 -1.49 -4.63
N GLN A 37 -0.29 -2.43 -4.88
CA GLN A 37 -0.05 -3.56 -5.78
C GLN A 37 -0.51 -3.29 -7.23
N THR A 38 -0.92 -2.06 -7.54
CA THR A 38 -1.21 -1.66 -8.92
C THR A 38 0.11 -1.43 -9.64
N THR A 39 0.30 -2.15 -10.74
CA THR A 39 1.59 -2.27 -11.39
C THR A 39 1.89 -1.12 -12.35
N GLN A 40 3.18 -0.89 -12.55
CA GLN A 40 3.72 -0.09 -13.65
C GLN A 40 4.85 -0.86 -14.29
N THR A 41 5.29 -0.44 -15.49
CA THR A 41 6.46 -1.03 -16.13
C THR A 41 7.68 -0.86 -15.22
N GLY A 42 8.45 -1.93 -15.03
CA GLY A 42 9.67 -1.89 -14.24
C GLY A 42 10.76 -1.04 -14.88
N PHE A 43 11.93 -1.06 -14.29
CA PHE A 43 13.09 -0.39 -14.86
C PHE A 43 13.81 -1.34 -15.79
N GLY A 44 14.52 -0.81 -16.70
CA GLY A 44 15.25 -1.54 -17.72
C GLY A 44 14.95 -0.98 -19.08
N GLN A 45 15.49 -1.62 -20.09
CA GLN A 45 15.25 -1.20 -21.46
C GLN A 45 13.75 -1.29 -21.77
N GLY A 46 13.22 -0.17 -22.26
CA GLY A 46 11.81 -0.09 -22.60
C GLY A 46 10.90 0.48 -21.51
N ALA A 47 11.42 0.75 -20.32
CA ALA A 47 10.68 1.48 -19.31
C ALA A 47 10.55 2.94 -19.75
N THR A 48 9.40 3.31 -20.27
CA THR A 48 9.18 4.63 -20.87
C THR A 48 8.49 5.62 -19.94
N SER A 49 8.01 5.16 -18.80
CA SER A 49 7.28 6.02 -17.87
C SER A 49 7.61 5.68 -16.43
N PHE A 50 7.57 6.71 -15.61
CA PHE A 50 7.70 6.61 -14.17
C PHE A 50 6.42 7.12 -13.55
N VAL A 51 5.80 6.32 -12.68
CA VAL A 51 4.56 6.70 -11.99
C VAL A 51 4.74 6.45 -10.49
N GLU A 52 4.69 7.52 -9.69
CA GLU A 52 4.66 7.37 -8.25
C GLU A 52 3.38 6.69 -7.78
N GLY A 53 3.49 5.87 -6.74
CA GLY A 53 2.34 5.21 -6.15
C GLY A 53 1.99 3.87 -6.79
N LYS A 54 2.75 3.43 -7.79
CA LYS A 54 2.56 2.12 -8.42
C LYS A 54 3.81 1.26 -8.28
N ILE A 55 3.62 -0.02 -8.04
CA ILE A 55 4.73 -0.96 -7.90
C ILE A 55 5.31 -1.32 -9.27
N PRO A 56 6.62 -1.22 -9.47
CA PRO A 56 7.21 -1.61 -10.75
C PRO A 56 7.27 -3.12 -10.89
N VAL A 57 7.03 -3.60 -12.10
CA VAL A 57 7.07 -5.03 -12.42
C VAL A 57 8.11 -5.27 -13.49
N ASP A 58 9.09 -6.09 -13.16
CA ASP A 58 10.07 -6.62 -14.10
C ASP A 58 9.91 -8.14 -14.16
N SER A 59 10.29 -8.85 -13.08
CA SER A 59 10.07 -10.29 -12.95
C SER A 59 8.85 -10.65 -12.11
N SER A 60 8.14 -9.67 -11.58
CA SER A 60 7.04 -9.82 -10.63
C SER A 60 7.46 -10.31 -9.24
N ASP A 61 8.75 -10.42 -8.97
CA ASP A 61 9.24 -10.90 -7.68
C ASP A 61 8.86 -9.95 -6.54
N LEU A 62 8.99 -8.64 -6.76
CA LEU A 62 8.60 -7.66 -5.77
C LEU A 62 7.10 -7.72 -5.49
N LEU A 63 6.28 -7.79 -6.53
CA LEU A 63 4.83 -7.90 -6.42
C LEU A 63 4.40 -9.12 -5.61
N LYS A 64 5.04 -10.26 -5.86
CA LYS A 64 4.76 -11.53 -5.19
C LYS A 64 5.37 -11.62 -3.79
N SER A 65 6.29 -10.73 -3.45
CA SER A 65 6.97 -10.75 -2.15
C SER A 65 6.15 -10.15 -1.02
N LEU A 66 4.96 -9.63 -1.29
CA LEU A 66 4.08 -9.11 -0.25
C LEU A 66 3.75 -10.21 0.76
N THR A 67 3.99 -9.91 2.02
CA THR A 67 3.55 -10.77 3.13
C THR A 67 2.54 -10.03 3.99
N VAL A 68 1.58 -10.78 4.49
CA VAL A 68 0.59 -10.27 5.44
C VAL A 68 0.63 -11.20 6.64
N ASP A 69 1.16 -10.70 7.76
CA ASP A 69 1.35 -11.49 8.99
C ASP A 69 2.08 -12.82 8.73
N GLY A 70 3.06 -12.79 7.81
CA GLY A 70 3.87 -13.94 7.44
C GLY A 70 3.36 -14.77 6.28
N ALA A 71 2.15 -14.58 5.81
CA ALA A 71 1.62 -15.27 4.63
C ALA A 71 2.02 -14.50 3.36
N GLU A 72 2.73 -15.18 2.45
CA GLU A 72 3.28 -14.56 1.24
C GLU A 72 2.36 -14.74 0.03
N GLY A 73 2.31 -13.74 -0.82
CA GLY A 73 1.63 -13.79 -2.10
C GLY A 73 1.16 -12.43 -2.58
N GLU A 74 1.05 -12.28 -3.88
CA GLU A 74 0.60 -11.05 -4.54
C GLU A 74 -0.75 -10.56 -4.02
N LYS A 75 -1.63 -11.49 -3.67
CA LYS A 75 -2.98 -11.20 -3.17
C LYS A 75 -3.22 -11.75 -1.76
N ALA A 76 -2.14 -11.97 -0.99
CA ALA A 76 -2.27 -12.47 0.38
C ALA A 76 -3.14 -11.55 1.24
N TYR A 77 -3.17 -10.27 0.93
CA TYR A 77 -4.00 -9.30 1.65
C TYR A 77 -5.51 -9.57 1.52
N VAL A 78 -5.96 -10.16 0.42
CA VAL A 78 -7.39 -10.39 0.18
C VAL A 78 -7.99 -11.29 1.26
N VAL A 79 -7.36 -12.43 1.50
CA VAL A 79 -7.82 -13.40 2.50
C VAL A 79 -7.65 -12.85 3.92
N ALA A 80 -6.50 -12.24 4.19
CA ALA A 80 -6.20 -11.70 5.52
C ALA A 80 -7.19 -10.59 5.92
N ILE A 81 -7.48 -9.67 5.00
CA ILE A 81 -8.42 -8.57 5.27
C ILE A 81 -9.84 -9.11 5.44
N ALA A 82 -10.23 -10.12 4.67
CA ALA A 82 -11.57 -10.71 4.79
C ALA A 82 -11.82 -11.30 6.18
N GLY A 83 -10.77 -11.77 6.86
CA GLY A 83 -10.88 -12.32 8.21
C GLY A 83 -10.60 -11.31 9.34
N MET A 84 -10.34 -10.07 9.01
CA MET A 84 -10.00 -9.04 10.01
C MET A 84 -11.20 -8.66 10.86
N GLU A 85 -10.96 -8.52 12.17
CA GLU A 85 -11.94 -8.06 13.14
C GLU A 85 -11.46 -6.77 13.81
N ILE A 86 -12.41 -6.03 14.42
CA ILE A 86 -12.06 -4.81 15.17
C ILE A 86 -11.09 -5.16 16.29
N GLY A 87 -10.02 -4.38 16.37
CA GLY A 87 -8.95 -4.59 17.36
C GLY A 87 -7.76 -5.37 16.81
N ASP A 88 -7.88 -5.97 15.63
CA ASP A 88 -6.76 -6.68 15.02
C ASP A 88 -5.67 -5.71 14.55
N THR A 89 -4.43 -6.18 14.60
CA THR A 89 -3.28 -5.50 14.01
C THR A 89 -2.77 -6.35 12.86
N MET A 90 -2.53 -5.71 11.72
CA MET A 90 -2.03 -6.38 10.53
C MET A 90 -0.71 -5.76 10.09
N GLU A 91 0.24 -6.60 9.69
CA GLU A 91 1.52 -6.17 9.17
C GLU A 91 1.67 -6.57 7.71
N PHE A 92 1.95 -5.58 6.86
CA PHE A 92 2.17 -5.77 5.44
C PHE A 92 3.64 -5.46 5.13
N ALA A 93 4.31 -6.37 4.44
CA ALA A 93 5.72 -6.18 4.10
C ALA A 93 6.04 -6.78 2.74
N TRP A 94 6.88 -6.09 1.98
CA TRP A 94 7.46 -6.60 0.74
C TRP A 94 8.87 -7.06 1.07
N THR A 95 9.13 -8.36 0.90
CA THR A 95 10.31 -9.02 1.46
C THR A 95 11.52 -9.08 0.52
N MET A 96 11.40 -8.59 -0.71
CA MET A 96 12.55 -8.54 -1.60
C MET A 96 13.63 -7.60 -1.06
N PRO A 97 14.92 -7.98 -1.14
CA PRO A 97 16.00 -7.16 -0.58
C PRO A 97 16.07 -5.75 -1.15
N TYR A 98 15.61 -5.54 -2.38
CA TYR A 98 15.63 -4.24 -3.03
C TYR A 98 14.35 -3.42 -2.82
N ALA A 99 13.38 -3.92 -2.07
CA ALA A 99 12.09 -3.23 -1.89
C ALA A 99 12.25 -1.81 -1.35
N MET A 100 13.14 -1.61 -0.39
CA MET A 100 13.42 -0.30 0.19
C MET A 100 13.96 0.69 -0.84
N ARG A 101 14.82 0.24 -1.75
CA ARG A 101 15.37 1.07 -2.82
C ARG A 101 14.30 1.47 -3.83
N ILE A 102 13.39 0.57 -4.12
CA ILE A 102 12.26 0.85 -5.02
C ILE A 102 11.34 1.89 -4.38
N GLU A 103 11.04 1.74 -3.12
CA GLU A 103 10.17 2.67 -2.40
C GLU A 103 10.78 4.08 -2.34
N ASN A 104 12.03 4.17 -1.88
CA ASN A 104 12.66 5.45 -1.54
C ASN A 104 13.58 6.00 -2.63
N GLY A 105 13.88 5.20 -3.64
CA GLY A 105 14.89 5.54 -4.64
C GLY A 105 16.29 5.17 -4.19
N PHE A 106 17.21 5.26 -5.13
CA PHE A 106 18.59 4.90 -4.88
C PHE A 106 19.53 5.75 -5.73
N THR A 107 20.55 6.32 -5.07
CA THR A 107 21.66 7.01 -5.74
C THR A 107 22.95 6.41 -5.22
N GLY A 108 23.83 5.99 -6.12
CA GLY A 108 25.10 5.39 -5.71
C GLY A 108 25.84 4.74 -6.86
N THR A 109 26.96 4.12 -6.54
CA THR A 109 27.81 3.43 -7.47
C THR A 109 28.00 1.98 -7.03
N ASP A 110 27.91 1.02 -7.98
CA ASP A 110 28.11 -0.38 -7.66
C ASP A 110 29.62 -0.75 -7.70
N GLU A 111 29.92 -2.01 -7.41
CA GLU A 111 31.30 -2.52 -7.40
C GLU A 111 32.01 -2.43 -8.75
N LEU A 112 31.23 -2.37 -9.83
CA LEU A 112 31.74 -2.26 -11.20
C LEU A 112 31.91 -0.80 -11.66
N GLY A 113 31.67 0.17 -10.76
CA GLY A 113 31.76 1.59 -11.05
C GLY A 113 30.57 2.17 -11.78
N ARG A 114 29.48 1.42 -11.91
CA ARG A 114 28.23 1.92 -12.54
C ARG A 114 27.50 2.82 -11.58
N THR A 115 27.12 3.99 -12.06
CA THR A 115 26.39 4.98 -11.26
C THR A 115 24.89 4.84 -11.48
N TYR A 116 24.14 4.88 -10.38
CA TYR A 116 22.68 4.81 -10.38
C TYR A 116 22.10 6.08 -9.81
N ASN A 117 21.07 6.59 -10.45
CA ASN A 117 20.26 7.68 -9.93
C ASN A 117 18.81 7.33 -10.25
N MET A 118 18.19 6.59 -9.33
CA MET A 118 16.86 6.04 -9.53
C MET A 118 15.89 6.69 -8.56
N PRO A 119 14.83 7.36 -9.07
CA PRO A 119 13.83 7.96 -8.20
C PRO A 119 13.00 6.89 -7.50
N GLY A 120 12.51 7.20 -6.29
CA GLY A 120 11.62 6.31 -5.55
C GLY A 120 10.26 6.20 -6.22
N ARG A 121 9.65 5.03 -6.13
CA ARG A 121 8.31 4.78 -6.66
C ARG A 121 7.23 5.12 -5.65
N PHE A 122 7.55 5.11 -4.36
CA PHE A 122 6.64 5.44 -3.26
C PHE A 122 5.30 4.71 -3.34
N PHE A 123 5.34 3.44 -3.76
CA PHE A 123 4.13 2.63 -3.91
C PHE A 123 3.48 2.31 -2.56
N VAL A 124 4.25 2.27 -1.48
CA VAL A 124 3.72 2.13 -0.13
C VAL A 124 3.28 3.48 0.42
N THR A 125 4.19 4.46 0.44
CA THR A 125 3.96 5.77 1.07
C THR A 125 2.77 6.50 0.45
N ARG A 126 2.73 6.59 -0.88
CA ARG A 126 1.65 7.34 -1.57
C ARG A 126 0.29 6.71 -1.35
N ASN A 127 0.22 5.38 -1.29
CA ASN A 127 -1.05 4.71 -1.04
C ASN A 127 -1.45 4.76 0.43
N ALA A 128 -0.49 4.67 1.35
CA ALA A 128 -0.75 4.80 2.78
C ALA A 128 -1.26 6.20 3.13
N GLU A 129 -0.75 7.24 2.48
CA GLU A 129 -1.20 8.63 2.68
C GLU A 129 -2.68 8.83 2.33
N LYS A 130 -3.24 7.99 1.47
CA LYS A 130 -4.64 8.05 1.06
C LYS A 130 -5.59 7.35 2.03
N PHE A 131 -5.06 6.69 3.06
CA PHE A 131 -5.90 5.92 3.99
C PHE A 131 -7.03 6.74 4.62
N PRO A 132 -6.79 7.96 5.14
CA PRO A 132 -7.88 8.77 5.70
C PRO A 132 -8.99 9.08 4.71
N ASP A 133 -8.65 9.32 3.45
CA ASP A 133 -9.63 9.60 2.40
C ASP A 133 -10.45 8.34 2.06
N HIS A 134 -9.81 7.19 2.06
CA HIS A 134 -10.50 5.91 1.86
C HIS A 134 -11.48 5.64 3.01
N VAL A 135 -11.06 5.87 4.26
CA VAL A 135 -11.94 5.71 5.43
C VAL A 135 -13.19 6.59 5.30
N LYS A 136 -13.01 7.86 4.94
CA LYS A 136 -14.13 8.78 4.76
C LYS A 136 -15.09 8.33 3.68
N LYS A 137 -14.55 7.94 2.53
CA LYS A 137 -15.34 7.45 1.40
C LYS A 137 -16.13 6.20 1.77
N ARG A 138 -15.47 5.23 2.39
CA ARG A 138 -16.11 3.96 2.74
C ARG A 138 -17.13 4.13 3.86
N ALA A 139 -16.85 5.01 4.83
CA ALA A 139 -17.82 5.34 5.88
C ALA A 139 -19.09 5.96 5.29
N ASN A 140 -18.95 6.85 4.31
CA ASN A 140 -20.08 7.48 3.65
C ASN A 140 -20.95 6.47 2.88
N GLU A 141 -20.36 5.38 2.38
CA GLU A 141 -21.09 4.33 1.67
C GLU A 141 -22.07 3.59 2.60
N VAL A 142 -21.78 3.50 3.90
CA VAL A 142 -22.58 2.76 4.86
C VAL A 142 -23.48 3.66 5.72
N ARG A 143 -23.32 4.96 5.62
CA ARG A 143 -24.19 5.95 6.25
C ARG A 143 -25.38 6.22 5.36
N ARG A 144 -26.53 5.82 5.82
CA ARG A 144 -27.78 6.06 5.09
C ARG A 144 -28.93 6.29 6.03
#